data_5c5731acd1c6a17d85c6d0857849b80d
#
_entry.id   5c5731acd1c6a17d85c6d0857849b80d
#
_cell.length_a   1.000
_cell.length_b   1.000
_cell.length_c   1.000
_cell.angle_alpha   90.00
_cell.angle_beta   90.00
_cell.angle_gamma   90.00
#
_symmetry.space_group_name_H-M   'P 1'
#
loop_
_entity.id
_entity.type
_entity.pdbx_description
1 polymer ?
#
loop_
_entity_poly.entity_id
_entity_poly.type
_entity_poly.pdbx_seq_one_letter_code
_entity_poly.pdbx_strand_id
1 'polypeptide(L)'
;MTTATLKALSFMPVFTVEDVKKTLRLYTAGLGFTVVEEDKKDGELRGVTLGAGEARLGFSQDDFSKGRNRVKGVGMRLYLETDQDIVALGRQAKSAGLKLDGDPAPLPWGPMGLTVTDPDGFRITISNPS
;
A
#
# COMPACT_ATOMS: atom_id res chain seq x y z
N MET A 1 -34.40 -17.60 -12.33
CA MET A 1 -33.09 -17.10 -12.84
C MET A 1 -32.00 -17.34 -11.80
N THR A 2 -30.90 -17.90 -12.21
CA THR A 2 -29.80 -18.23 -11.33
C THR A 2 -28.75 -17.12 -11.40
N THR A 3 -28.36 -16.58 -10.26
CA THR A 3 -27.25 -15.61 -10.19
C THR A 3 -25.93 -16.36 -10.05
N ALA A 4 -24.98 -16.05 -10.91
CA ALA A 4 -23.65 -16.62 -10.81
C ALA A 4 -22.91 -16.02 -9.61
N THR A 5 -22.16 -16.85 -8.90
CA THR A 5 -21.28 -16.40 -7.84
C THR A 5 -19.92 -16.09 -8.44
N LEU A 6 -19.39 -14.89 -8.19
CA LEU A 6 -18.05 -14.53 -8.67
C LEU A 6 -17.00 -15.40 -7.98
N LYS A 7 -16.12 -15.98 -8.79
CA LYS A 7 -14.94 -16.71 -8.30
C LYS A 7 -13.72 -16.02 -8.85
N ALA A 8 -13.10 -15.20 -8.01
CA ALA A 8 -11.95 -14.42 -8.42
C ALA A 8 -10.66 -15.24 -8.35
N LEU A 9 -9.79 -15.07 -9.33
CA LEU A 9 -8.46 -15.68 -9.32
C LEU A 9 -7.45 -14.84 -8.57
N SER A 10 -7.72 -13.54 -8.46
CA SER A 10 -6.82 -12.61 -7.74
C SER A 10 -7.59 -11.36 -7.37
N PHE A 11 -6.97 -10.55 -6.54
CA PHE A 11 -7.50 -9.26 -6.15
C PHE A 11 -6.35 -8.26 -6.05
N MET A 12 -6.51 -7.10 -6.67
CA MET A 12 -5.49 -6.06 -6.62
C MET A 12 -6.15 -4.68 -6.56
N PRO A 13 -6.01 -3.97 -5.43
CA PRO A 13 -6.41 -2.56 -5.40
C PRO A 13 -5.42 -1.72 -6.19
N VAL A 14 -5.92 -0.70 -6.88
CA VAL A 14 -5.10 0.26 -7.62
C VAL A 14 -5.48 1.65 -7.16
N PHE A 15 -4.49 2.42 -6.73
CA PHE A 15 -4.71 3.78 -6.22
C PHE A 15 -4.09 4.81 -7.13
N THR A 16 -4.78 5.94 -7.27
CA THR A 16 -4.22 7.12 -7.92
C THR A 16 -3.42 7.91 -6.90
N VAL A 17 -2.17 8.24 -7.24
CA VAL A 17 -1.26 8.93 -6.32
C VAL A 17 -0.69 10.18 -6.97
N GLU A 18 -0.30 11.14 -6.13
CA GLU A 18 0.23 12.41 -6.59
C GLU A 18 1.60 12.27 -7.27
N ASP A 19 2.45 11.40 -6.73
CA ASP A 19 3.82 11.20 -7.24
C ASP A 19 4.14 9.70 -7.18
N VAL A 20 3.96 9.02 -8.31
CA VAL A 20 4.13 7.57 -8.38
C VAL A 20 5.57 7.13 -8.10
N LYS A 21 6.56 7.96 -8.46
CA LYS A 21 7.97 7.64 -8.20
C LYS A 21 8.28 7.66 -6.70
N LYS A 22 7.76 8.66 -6.01
CA LYS A 22 7.92 8.78 -4.55
C LYS A 22 7.20 7.62 -3.84
N THR A 23 5.99 7.31 -4.26
CA THR A 23 5.20 6.20 -3.71
C THR A 23 5.93 4.87 -3.91
N LEU A 24 6.44 4.63 -5.12
CA LEU A 24 7.22 3.44 -5.42
C LEU A 24 8.41 3.29 -4.46
N ARG A 25 9.17 4.36 -4.26
CA ARG A 25 10.33 4.35 -3.38
C ARG A 25 9.95 4.04 -1.93
N LEU A 26 8.88 4.66 -1.44
CA LEU A 26 8.44 4.46 -0.05
C LEU A 26 7.96 3.03 0.20
N TYR A 27 7.23 2.46 -0.74
CA TYR A 27 6.72 1.10 -0.58
C TYR A 27 7.81 0.05 -0.75
N THR A 28 8.77 0.28 -1.65
CA THR A 28 9.87 -0.68 -1.84
C THR A 28 10.89 -0.58 -0.70
N ALA A 29 11.39 0.61 -0.42
CA ALA A 29 12.38 0.79 0.65
C ALA A 29 11.76 0.67 2.04
N GLY A 30 10.55 1.16 2.23
CA GLY A 30 9.91 1.23 3.55
C GLY A 30 9.23 -0.06 3.98
N LEU A 31 8.54 -0.73 3.06
CA LEU A 31 7.75 -1.92 3.39
C LEU A 31 8.27 -3.19 2.72
N GLY A 32 9.27 -3.07 1.86
CA GLY A 32 9.87 -4.24 1.23
C GLY A 32 9.05 -4.82 0.07
N PHE A 33 8.12 -4.06 -0.50
CA PHE A 33 7.44 -4.50 -1.72
C PHE A 33 8.45 -4.60 -2.86
N THR A 34 8.19 -5.51 -3.79
CA THR A 34 9.00 -5.66 -5.00
C THR A 34 8.20 -5.20 -6.22
N VAL A 35 8.90 -4.71 -7.23
CA VAL A 35 8.27 -4.30 -8.47
C VAL A 35 7.91 -5.53 -9.29
N VAL A 36 6.63 -5.67 -9.63
CA VAL A 36 6.15 -6.75 -10.50
C VAL A 36 6.06 -6.26 -11.93
N GLU A 37 5.57 -5.04 -12.13
CA GLU A 37 5.40 -4.47 -13.45
C GLU A 37 5.45 -2.95 -13.37
N GLU A 38 6.02 -2.32 -14.39
CA GLU A 38 6.03 -0.87 -14.54
C GLU A 38 5.31 -0.50 -15.83
N ASP A 39 4.50 0.57 -15.77
CA ASP A 39 3.85 1.17 -16.92
C ASP A 39 4.48 2.51 -17.18
N LYS A 40 5.12 2.66 -18.33
CA LYS A 40 5.79 3.89 -18.74
C LYS A 40 5.19 4.44 -20.03
N LYS A 41 5.13 5.75 -20.13
CA LYS A 41 4.73 6.45 -21.34
C LYS A 41 5.79 7.51 -21.63
N ASP A 42 6.37 7.43 -22.83
CA ASP A 42 7.43 8.36 -23.25
C ASP A 42 8.59 8.44 -22.23
N GLY A 43 8.96 7.29 -21.67
CA GLY A 43 10.03 7.20 -20.68
C GLY A 43 9.63 7.60 -19.26
N GLU A 44 8.42 8.09 -19.05
CA GLU A 44 7.94 8.49 -17.75
C GLU A 44 7.12 7.39 -17.08
N LEU A 45 7.40 7.12 -15.81
CA LEU A 45 6.64 6.15 -15.03
C LEU A 45 5.23 6.68 -14.79
N ARG A 46 4.22 5.92 -15.22
CA ARG A 46 2.81 6.28 -15.06
C ARG A 46 2.08 5.36 -14.11
N GLY A 47 2.59 4.16 -13.93
CA GLY A 47 1.97 3.20 -13.06
C GLY A 47 2.95 2.14 -12.63
N VAL A 48 2.65 1.46 -11.56
CA VAL A 48 3.47 0.37 -11.05
C VAL A 48 2.59 -0.65 -10.35
N THR A 49 2.92 -1.92 -10.52
CA THR A 49 2.34 -3.01 -9.76
C THR A 49 3.41 -3.54 -8.82
N LEU A 50 3.10 -3.58 -7.55
CA LEU A 50 4.00 -4.05 -6.51
C LEU A 50 3.49 -5.35 -5.90
N GLY A 51 4.41 -6.18 -5.45
CA GLY A 51 4.10 -7.42 -4.78
C GLY A 51 4.80 -7.56 -3.45
N ALA A 52 4.11 -8.16 -2.50
CA ALA A 52 4.66 -8.56 -1.22
C ALA A 52 4.10 -9.94 -0.91
N GLY A 53 4.91 -11.00 -1.13
CA GLY A 53 4.40 -12.35 -1.10
C GLY A 53 3.29 -12.52 -2.13
N GLU A 54 2.11 -12.94 -1.69
CA GLU A 54 0.96 -13.11 -2.56
C GLU A 54 0.12 -11.84 -2.73
N ALA A 55 0.41 -10.80 -1.95
CA ALA A 55 -0.32 -9.54 -2.04
C ALA A 55 0.13 -8.74 -3.26
N ARG A 56 -0.82 -8.05 -3.89
CA ARG A 56 -0.56 -7.18 -5.02
C ARG A 56 -1.19 -5.82 -4.78
N LEU A 57 -0.51 -4.78 -5.20
CA LEU A 57 -0.94 -3.40 -5.00
C LEU A 57 -0.48 -2.58 -6.20
N GLY A 58 -1.38 -1.81 -6.79
CA GLY A 58 -1.06 -0.98 -7.94
C GLY A 58 -1.18 0.51 -7.63
N PHE A 59 -0.37 1.32 -8.29
CA PHE A 59 -0.43 2.78 -8.20
C PHE A 59 -0.40 3.38 -9.59
N SER A 60 -1.25 4.38 -9.81
CA SER A 60 -1.30 5.15 -11.05
C SER A 60 -1.01 6.61 -10.76
N GLN A 61 -0.22 7.23 -11.62
CA GLN A 61 0.06 8.66 -11.53
C GLN A 61 -1.20 9.48 -11.79
N ASP A 62 -1.51 10.39 -10.85
CA ASP A 62 -2.59 11.36 -11.05
C ASP A 62 -2.23 12.29 -12.21
N ASP A 63 -3.15 12.52 -13.14
CA ASP A 63 -2.97 13.44 -14.24
C ASP A 63 -3.44 14.84 -13.90
N PHE A 64 -3.94 15.03 -12.68
CA PHE A 64 -4.43 16.29 -12.13
C PHE A 64 -5.62 16.90 -12.89
N SER A 65 -6.29 16.12 -13.72
CA SER A 65 -7.49 16.58 -14.45
C SER A 65 -8.63 16.96 -13.52
N LYS A 66 -8.64 16.42 -12.28
CA LYS A 66 -9.64 16.71 -11.26
C LYS A 66 -9.12 17.66 -10.17
N GLY A 67 -7.99 18.34 -10.44
CA GLY A 67 -7.38 19.29 -9.49
C GLY A 67 -6.20 18.71 -8.75
N ARG A 68 -5.29 19.60 -8.30
CA ARG A 68 -4.06 19.20 -7.63
C ARG A 68 -4.22 18.94 -6.14
N ASN A 69 -5.21 19.56 -5.53
CA ASN A 69 -5.42 19.46 -4.07
C ASN A 69 -6.50 18.45 -3.71
N ARG A 70 -6.70 17.49 -4.58
CA ARG A 70 -7.71 16.45 -4.37
C ARG A 70 -7.30 15.55 -3.20
N VAL A 71 -8.23 15.38 -2.26
CA VAL A 71 -8.01 14.49 -1.10
C VAL A 71 -8.08 13.05 -1.58
N LYS A 72 -7.13 12.25 -1.16
CA LYS A 72 -7.03 10.82 -1.47
C LYS A 72 -7.01 10.01 -0.19
N GLY A 73 -7.17 8.70 -0.29
CA GLY A 73 -7.05 7.80 0.85
C GLY A 73 -8.16 7.89 1.88
N VAL A 74 -9.27 8.52 1.55
CA VAL A 74 -10.38 8.71 2.48
C VAL A 74 -11.34 7.53 2.42
N GLY A 75 -11.77 7.06 3.61
CA GLY A 75 -12.80 6.05 3.70
C GLY A 75 -12.36 4.64 3.40
N MET A 76 -11.05 4.39 3.34
CA MET A 76 -10.57 3.03 3.09
C MET A 76 -9.32 2.75 3.89
N ARG A 77 -9.11 1.49 4.17
CA ARG A 77 -7.96 0.95 4.86
C ARG A 77 -7.57 -0.37 4.23
N LEU A 78 -6.27 -0.67 4.21
CA LEU A 78 -5.79 -1.97 3.77
C LEU A 78 -5.27 -2.74 4.97
N TYR A 79 -5.51 -4.04 4.97
CA TYR A 79 -5.00 -4.94 6.00
C TYR A 79 -4.12 -5.99 5.34
N LEU A 80 -2.89 -6.12 5.85
CA LEU A 80 -1.94 -7.15 5.45
C LEU A 80 -1.55 -7.97 6.65
N GLU A 81 -1.48 -9.28 6.49
CA GLU A 81 -0.95 -10.15 7.52
C GLU A 81 0.42 -10.67 7.08
N THR A 82 1.33 -10.81 8.04
CA THR A 82 2.68 -11.29 7.78
C THR A 82 3.21 -12.02 9.00
N ASP A 83 4.07 -13.00 8.78
CA ASP A 83 4.79 -13.68 9.85
C ASP A 83 6.03 -12.92 10.31
N GLN A 84 6.36 -11.80 9.65
CA GLN A 84 7.57 -11.05 9.92
C GLN A 84 7.49 -10.29 11.24
N ASP A 85 8.67 -9.85 11.71
CA ASP A 85 8.80 -9.04 12.92
C ASP A 85 8.23 -7.64 12.66
N ILE A 86 7.11 -7.32 13.31
CA ILE A 86 6.40 -6.06 13.12
C ILE A 86 7.25 -4.86 13.58
N VAL A 87 8.00 -5.03 14.67
CA VAL A 87 8.87 -3.94 15.17
C VAL A 87 9.96 -3.62 14.16
N ALA A 88 10.58 -4.65 13.56
CA ALA A 88 11.61 -4.45 12.54
C ALA A 88 11.04 -3.79 11.29
N LEU A 89 9.84 -4.20 10.84
CA LEU A 89 9.15 -3.58 9.72
C LEU A 89 8.86 -2.10 10.00
N GLY A 90 8.45 -1.78 11.22
CA GLY A 90 8.19 -0.41 11.64
C GLY A 90 9.43 0.47 11.56
N ARG A 91 10.57 -0.04 11.99
CA ARG A 91 11.84 0.69 11.89
C ARG A 91 12.23 0.94 10.42
N GLN A 92 12.09 -0.05 9.59
CA GLN A 92 12.38 0.05 8.16
C GLN A 92 11.48 1.09 7.49
N ALA A 93 10.18 1.04 7.76
CA ALA A 93 9.21 1.98 7.19
C ALA A 93 9.55 3.42 7.60
N LYS A 94 9.81 3.63 8.88
CA LYS A 94 10.16 4.94 9.42
C LYS A 94 11.46 5.47 8.81
N SER A 95 12.47 4.62 8.68
CA SER A 95 13.76 4.99 8.08
C SER A 95 13.63 5.42 6.63
N ALA A 96 12.67 4.85 5.90
CA ALA A 96 12.42 5.21 4.51
C ALA A 96 11.58 6.48 4.36
N GLY A 97 10.98 6.98 5.44
CA GLY A 97 10.18 8.19 5.42
C GLY A 97 8.67 7.97 5.45
N LEU A 98 8.21 6.74 5.65
CA LEU A 98 6.79 6.50 5.87
C LEU A 98 6.40 6.93 7.27
N LYS A 99 5.18 7.46 7.39
CA LYS A 99 4.65 7.88 8.67
C LYS A 99 3.96 6.70 9.36
N LEU A 100 4.38 6.40 10.59
CA LEU A 100 3.68 5.44 11.42
C LEU A 100 2.63 6.17 12.25
N ASP A 101 1.44 5.57 12.36
CA ASP A 101 0.33 6.11 13.15
C ASP A 101 0.48 5.76 14.64
N GLY A 102 1.70 5.53 15.09
CA GLY A 102 2.04 5.16 16.44
C GLY A 102 3.09 4.06 16.42
N ASP A 103 3.61 3.72 17.59
CA ASP A 103 4.56 2.63 17.70
C ASP A 103 3.88 1.28 17.44
N PRO A 104 4.62 0.27 16.91
CA PRO A 104 4.08 -1.08 16.84
C PRO A 104 3.57 -1.53 18.19
N ALA A 105 2.38 -2.08 18.23
CA ALA A 105 1.70 -2.47 19.48
C ALA A 105 0.67 -3.54 19.19
N PRO A 106 0.19 -4.26 20.21
CA PRO A 106 -0.93 -5.16 20.02
C PRO A 106 -2.15 -4.41 19.51
N LEU A 107 -2.78 -4.97 18.49
CA LEU A 107 -4.04 -4.43 17.96
C LEU A 107 -5.18 -4.76 18.93
N PRO A 108 -6.33 -4.04 18.84
CA PRO A 108 -7.46 -4.30 19.75
C PRO A 108 -7.92 -5.76 19.79
N TRP A 109 -7.71 -6.51 18.70
CA TRP A 109 -8.08 -7.92 18.63
C TRP A 109 -6.92 -8.88 18.92
N GLY A 110 -5.75 -8.38 19.36
CA GLY A 110 -4.70 -9.16 19.98
C GLY A 110 -3.33 -9.17 19.32
N PRO A 111 -3.15 -9.45 18.04
CA PRO A 111 -1.82 -9.60 17.44
C PRO A 111 -1.06 -8.28 17.33
N MET A 112 0.28 -8.39 17.32
CA MET A 112 1.13 -7.23 17.07
C MET A 112 0.85 -6.66 15.69
N GLY A 113 0.79 -5.34 15.62
CA GLY A 113 0.56 -4.65 14.35
C GLY A 113 1.10 -3.25 14.35
N LEU A 114 1.08 -2.65 13.19
CA LEU A 114 1.39 -1.23 12.97
C LEU A 114 0.52 -0.71 11.84
N THR A 115 0.34 0.60 11.80
CA THR A 115 -0.34 1.26 10.68
C THR A 115 0.58 2.32 10.11
N VAL A 116 0.75 2.31 8.80
CA VAL A 116 1.47 3.36 8.10
C VAL A 116 0.50 4.18 7.26
N THR A 117 0.79 5.46 7.11
CA THR A 117 0.05 6.37 6.26
C THR A 117 1.01 6.88 5.20
N ASP A 118 0.65 6.72 3.93
CA ASP A 118 1.48 7.21 2.84
C ASP A 118 1.20 8.69 2.54
N PRO A 119 1.97 9.34 1.63
CA PRO A 119 1.78 10.75 1.35
C PRO A 119 0.41 11.13 0.81
N ASP A 120 -0.31 10.19 0.20
CA ASP A 120 -1.64 10.42 -0.34
C ASP A 120 -2.75 10.15 0.67
N GLY A 121 -2.39 9.72 1.88
CA GLY A 121 -3.35 9.43 2.94
C GLY A 121 -3.85 8.00 2.96
N PHE A 122 -3.32 7.11 2.12
CA PHE A 122 -3.70 5.70 2.17
C PHE A 122 -3.08 5.04 3.40
N ARG A 123 -3.91 4.31 4.13
CA ARG A 123 -3.51 3.66 5.37
C ARG A 123 -3.41 2.16 5.20
N ILE A 124 -2.31 1.61 5.68
CA ILE A 124 -2.08 0.17 5.65
C ILE A 124 -1.78 -0.29 7.06
N THR A 125 -2.59 -1.21 7.57
CA THR A 125 -2.36 -1.89 8.84
C THR A 125 -1.73 -3.24 8.53
N ILE A 126 -0.58 -3.49 9.14
CA ILE A 126 0.18 -4.72 8.95
C ILE A 126 0.25 -5.41 10.30
N SER A 127 -0.13 -6.67 10.35
CA SER A 127 -0.15 -7.41 11.62
C SER A 127 0.33 -8.84 11.45
N ASN A 128 0.70 -9.43 12.57
CA ASN A 128 0.88 -10.88 12.62
C ASN A 128 -0.50 -11.55 12.63
N PRO A 129 -0.59 -12.80 12.21
CA PRO A 129 -1.84 -13.55 12.30
C PRO A 129 -2.32 -13.70 13.75
N SER A 130 -3.62 -13.79 13.91
CA SER A 130 -4.23 -14.00 15.22
C SER A 130 -3.99 -15.41 15.73
#